data_0705a65e878d543452c6fe923939e178
#
_entry.id   0705a65e878d543452c6fe923939e178
#
_cell.length_a   1.000
_cell.length_b   1.000
_cell.length_c   1.000
_cell.angle_alpha   90.00
_cell.angle_beta   90.00
_cell.angle_gamma   90.00
#
_symmetry.space_group_name_H-M   'P 1'
#
loop_
_entity.id
_entity.type
_entity.pdbx_description
1 polymer ?
#
loop_
_entity_poly.entity_id
_entity_poly.type
_entity_poly.pdbx_seq_one_letter_code
_entity_poly.pdbx_strand_id
1 'polypeptide(L)'
;MNISGVFVQTTPVQLDAVKARLLELPGVELHGEENDGRLVVVIDEPSDRPSGEALMKIQNVEGVLSASLVYQHIEDDETDSKS
;
A
#
# COMPACT_ATOMS: atom_id res chain seq x y z
N MET A 1 0.52 7.52 13.83
CA MET A 1 1.09 6.75 12.72
C MET A 1 0.06 5.80 12.17
N ASN A 2 -0.12 5.80 10.86
CA ASN A 2 -1.08 4.94 10.21
C ASN A 2 -0.35 3.98 9.31
N ILE A 3 -0.67 2.71 9.44
CA ILE A 3 -0.06 1.68 8.62
C ILE A 3 -1.17 0.93 7.92
N SER A 4 -1.09 0.85 6.60
CA SER A 4 -2.11 0.20 5.81
C SER A 4 -1.49 -0.84 4.92
N GLY A 5 -2.08 -2.01 4.85
CA GLY A 5 -1.66 -3.05 3.93
C GLY A 5 -2.55 -3.07 2.70
N VAL A 6 -1.96 -3.06 1.53
CA VAL A 6 -2.70 -3.00 0.28
C VAL A 6 -2.27 -4.15 -0.62
N PHE A 7 -3.24 -4.85 -1.16
CA PHE A 7 -3.00 -5.92 -2.11
C PHE A 7 -3.13 -5.32 -3.50
N VAL A 8 -2.07 -5.44 -4.29
CA VAL A 8 -2.03 -4.87 -5.64
C VAL A 8 -1.95 -6.01 -6.65
N GLN A 9 -2.77 -5.92 -7.68
CA GLN A 9 -2.79 -6.90 -8.74
C GLN A 9 -2.32 -6.26 -10.02
N THR A 10 -1.36 -6.88 -10.69
CA THR A 10 -0.92 -6.46 -12.00
C THR A 10 -0.64 -7.71 -12.84
N THR A 11 -0.02 -7.58 -13.98
CA THR A 11 0.30 -8.74 -14.82
C THR A 11 1.76 -9.09 -14.63
N PRO A 12 2.16 -10.33 -14.91
CA PRO A 12 3.56 -10.70 -14.80
C PRO A 12 4.48 -9.83 -15.67
N VAL A 13 4.00 -9.41 -16.83
CA VAL A 13 4.81 -8.60 -17.72
C VAL A 13 5.06 -7.22 -17.10
N GLN A 14 4.08 -6.68 -16.38
CA GLN A 14 4.21 -5.35 -15.82
C GLN A 14 4.72 -5.35 -14.40
N LEU A 15 4.94 -6.51 -13.82
CA LEU A 15 5.24 -6.61 -12.39
C LEU A 15 6.42 -5.74 -11.99
N ASP A 16 7.53 -5.83 -12.71
CA ASP A 16 8.72 -5.08 -12.33
C ASP A 16 8.51 -3.58 -12.48
N ALA A 17 7.82 -3.17 -13.54
CA ALA A 17 7.58 -1.75 -13.75
C ALA A 17 6.63 -1.20 -12.69
N VAL A 18 5.59 -1.94 -12.36
CA VAL A 18 4.64 -1.51 -11.34
C VAL A 18 5.33 -1.45 -9.98
N LYS A 19 6.14 -2.45 -9.67
CA LYS A 19 6.86 -2.46 -8.41
C LYS A 19 7.73 -1.21 -8.28
N ALA A 20 8.47 -0.86 -9.33
CA ALA A 20 9.33 0.31 -9.29
C ALA A 20 8.51 1.58 -9.09
N ARG A 21 7.37 1.68 -9.77
CA ARG A 21 6.53 2.85 -9.65
C ARG A 21 5.92 2.98 -8.26
N LEU A 22 5.52 1.86 -7.66
CA LEU A 22 4.95 1.90 -6.33
C LEU A 22 6.00 2.32 -5.30
N LEU A 23 7.22 1.86 -5.46
CA LEU A 23 8.26 2.19 -4.50
C LEU A 23 8.73 3.63 -4.60
N GLU A 24 8.36 4.34 -5.67
CA GLU A 24 8.64 5.76 -5.76
C GLU A 24 7.66 6.59 -4.94
N LEU A 25 6.55 6.02 -4.52
CA LEU A 25 5.59 6.78 -3.73
C LEU A 25 6.06 6.89 -2.28
N PRO A 26 5.92 8.06 -1.68
CA PRO A 26 6.39 8.24 -0.31
C PRO A 26 5.63 7.32 0.65
N GLY A 27 6.33 6.72 1.56
CA GLY A 27 5.72 5.90 2.60
C GLY A 27 5.30 4.52 2.16
N VAL A 28 5.59 4.12 0.94
CA VAL A 28 5.18 2.81 0.42
C VAL A 28 6.36 1.85 0.48
N GLU A 29 6.13 0.68 1.08
CA GLU A 29 7.13 -0.36 1.17
C GLU A 29 6.59 -1.65 0.61
N LEU A 30 7.42 -2.41 -0.05
CA LEU A 30 7.03 -3.69 -0.60
C LEU A 30 7.21 -4.77 0.46
N HIS A 31 6.17 -5.51 0.74
CA HIS A 31 6.23 -6.57 1.74
C HIS A 31 6.02 -7.96 1.15
N GLY A 32 5.62 -8.07 -0.08
CA GLY A 32 5.50 -9.37 -0.72
C GLY A 32 5.25 -9.21 -2.19
N GLU A 33 5.69 -10.20 -2.96
CA GLU A 33 5.41 -10.23 -4.39
C GLU A 33 5.36 -11.66 -4.86
N GLU A 34 4.53 -11.89 -5.87
CA GLU A 34 4.42 -13.18 -6.50
C GLU A 34 4.64 -12.98 -7.99
N ASN A 35 5.25 -13.95 -8.62
CA ASN A 35 5.60 -13.84 -10.03
C ASN A 35 4.38 -13.73 -10.94
N ASP A 36 3.21 -14.03 -10.45
CA ASP A 36 2.01 -13.96 -11.26
C ASP A 36 1.39 -12.55 -11.28
N GLY A 37 2.01 -11.59 -10.67
CA GLY A 37 1.53 -10.21 -10.74
C GLY A 37 0.91 -9.70 -9.46
N ARG A 38 1.06 -10.42 -8.36
CA ARG A 38 0.47 -9.96 -7.08
C ARG A 38 1.54 -9.33 -6.22
N LEU A 39 1.20 -8.21 -5.61
CA LEU A 39 2.10 -7.49 -4.73
C LEU A 39 1.37 -7.12 -3.46
N VAL A 40 2.09 -7.14 -2.35
CA VAL A 40 1.56 -6.63 -1.09
C VAL A 40 2.45 -5.48 -0.68
N VAL A 41 1.87 -4.32 -0.52
CA VAL A 41 2.63 -3.14 -0.11
C VAL A 41 2.05 -2.61 1.19
N VAL A 42 2.89 -1.96 1.96
CA VAL A 42 2.47 -1.33 3.21
C VAL A 42 2.69 0.16 3.05
N ILE A 43 1.69 0.94 3.41
CA ILE A 43 1.76 2.38 3.39
C ILE A 43 1.91 2.85 4.82
N ASP A 44 2.99 3.59 5.07
CA ASP A 44 3.27 4.12 6.39
C ASP A 44 3.13 5.63 6.31
N GLU A 45 2.13 6.17 6.97
CA GLU A 45 1.88 7.60 6.96
C GLU A 45 2.05 8.17 8.34
N PRO A 46 2.85 9.19 8.49
CA PRO A 46 3.11 9.74 9.82
C PRO A 46 1.97 10.56 10.37
N SER A 47 1.01 10.97 9.56
CA SER A 47 -0.05 11.83 10.04
C SER A 47 -1.25 11.00 10.39
N ASP A 48 -2.23 11.62 11.02
CA ASP A 48 -3.45 10.93 11.35
C ASP A 48 -4.46 11.03 10.23
N ARG A 49 -4.06 11.41 9.04
CA ARG A 49 -4.96 11.46 7.93
C ARG A 49 -5.32 10.08 7.47
N PRO A 50 -6.49 9.87 6.96
CA PRO A 50 -6.85 8.58 6.39
C PRO A 50 -5.94 8.26 5.21
N SER A 51 -5.68 7.00 5.01
CA SER A 51 -4.79 6.60 3.93
C SER A 51 -5.49 6.48 2.60
N GLY A 52 -6.66 7.06 2.44
CA GLY A 52 -7.36 7.00 1.19
C GLY A 52 -6.63 7.63 0.03
N GLU A 53 -5.89 8.72 0.29
CA GLU A 53 -5.13 9.36 -0.77
C GLU A 53 -4.05 8.46 -1.29
N ALA A 54 -3.35 7.77 -0.39
CA ALA A 54 -2.29 6.87 -0.81
C ALA A 54 -2.85 5.69 -1.60
N LEU A 55 -3.99 5.17 -1.17
CA LEU A 55 -4.62 4.09 -1.90
C LEU A 55 -5.01 4.55 -3.30
N MET A 56 -5.54 5.76 -3.43
CA MET A 56 -5.89 6.29 -4.72
C MET A 56 -4.67 6.46 -5.61
N LYS A 57 -3.55 6.89 -5.05
CA LYS A 57 -2.33 7.01 -5.82
C LYS A 57 -1.87 5.66 -6.34
N ILE A 58 -1.99 4.64 -5.50
CA ILE A 58 -1.62 3.30 -5.92
C ILE A 58 -2.53 2.82 -7.04
N GLN A 59 -3.83 3.07 -6.92
CA GLN A 59 -4.76 2.65 -7.94
C GLN A 59 -4.54 3.34 -9.26
N ASN A 60 -3.94 4.52 -9.23
CA ASN A 60 -3.68 5.28 -10.44
C ASN A 60 -2.31 5.00 -11.05
N VAL A 61 -1.52 4.14 -10.44
CA VAL A 61 -0.23 3.79 -11.02
C VAL A 61 -0.44 3.00 -12.29
N GLU A 62 0.29 3.38 -13.34
CA GLU A 62 0.13 2.72 -14.61
C GLU A 62 0.54 1.26 -14.50
N GLY A 63 -0.29 0.36 -14.98
CA GLY A 63 -0.05 -1.07 -14.89
C GLY A 63 -0.77 -1.75 -13.74
N VAL A 64 -1.32 -1.00 -12.80
CA VAL A 64 -2.07 -1.59 -11.69
C VAL A 64 -3.48 -1.90 -12.18
N LEU A 65 -3.86 -3.18 -12.07
CA LEU A 65 -5.19 -3.61 -12.45
C LEU A 65 -6.19 -3.40 -11.33
N SER A 66 -5.77 -3.64 -10.11
CA SER A 66 -6.61 -3.39 -8.95
C SER A 66 -5.74 -3.21 -7.72
N ALA A 67 -6.25 -2.51 -6.75
CA ALA A 67 -5.59 -2.34 -5.47
C ALA A 67 -6.67 -2.34 -4.40
N SER A 68 -6.49 -3.15 -3.37
CA SER A 68 -7.47 -3.30 -2.31
C SER A 68 -6.82 -3.16 -0.96
N LEU A 69 -7.46 -2.42 -0.08
CA LEU A 69 -6.99 -2.29 1.28
C LEU A 69 -7.30 -3.57 2.03
N VAL A 70 -6.30 -4.23 2.55
CA VAL A 70 -6.51 -5.48 3.27
C VAL A 70 -6.51 -5.30 4.77
N TYR A 71 -5.77 -4.30 5.27
CA TYR A 71 -5.86 -3.98 6.69
C TYR A 71 -5.39 -2.55 6.90
N GLN A 72 -5.78 -1.98 8.02
CA GLN A 72 -5.34 -0.67 8.41
C GLN A 72 -5.13 -0.67 9.92
N HIS A 73 -4.00 -0.15 10.33
CA HIS A 73 -3.67 -0.07 11.74
C HIS A 73 -3.31 1.38 12.06
N ILE A 74 -4.02 1.95 13.01
CA ILE A 74 -3.77 3.31 13.43
C ILE A 74 -3.21 3.25 14.83
N GLU A 75 -1.99 3.76 15.00
CA GLU A 75 -1.38 3.82 16.28
C GLU A 75 -1.53 5.19 16.85
N ASP A 76 -2.02 5.26 18.06
CA ASP A 76 -2.23 6.52 18.73
C ASP A 76 -1.76 6.37 20.13
N ASP A 77 -0.87 7.21 20.54
CA ASP A 77 -0.28 7.12 21.87
C ASP A 77 -1.27 7.14 22.93
N GLU A 78 -2.37 7.80 22.75
CA GLU A 78 -3.26 7.92 23.78
C GLU A 78 -4.16 6.85 23.93
N THR A 79 -4.35 6.13 22.97
CA THR A 79 -5.28 5.21 23.12
C THR A 79 -4.89 4.00 23.57
N ASP A 80 -4.22 3.72 23.61
CA ASP A 80 -3.85 2.63 23.97
C ASP A 80 -4.65 1.98 24.75
N SER A 81 -5.08 2.10 25.10
CA SER A 81 -5.69 1.58 25.88
C SER A 81 -6.78 0.89 25.69
N LYS A 82 -7.20 0.66 25.42
CA LYS A 82 -8.06 0.13 25.32
C LYS A 82 -8.36 -0.64 24.94
N SER A 83 -8.11 -0.76 24.80
CA SER A 83 -8.35 -1.40 24.51
C SER A 83 -8.80 -2.09 24.69
#